data_ee7c1a4463429c275374bf79bbcb75bb
#
_entry.id   ee7c1a4463429c275374bf79bbcb75bb
#
_cell.length_a   1.000
_cell.length_b   1.000
_cell.length_c   1.000
_cell.angle_alpha   90.00
_cell.angle_beta   90.00
_cell.angle_gamma   90.00
#
_symmetry.space_group_name_H-M   'P 1'
#
loop_
_entity.id
_entity.type
_entity.pdbx_description
1 polymer ?
#
loop_
_entity_poly.entity_id
_entity_poly.type
_entity_poly.pdbx_seq_one_letter_code
_entity_poly.pdbx_strand_id
1 'polypeptide(L)'
;MESFKIEGGHPLHGEITPQGAKNEALQVLCLVLLTDEKVTIHNLPDILDVNKLIQLLENLGVKIQKLAKGSYTFQADDINMDYLSSPEFAKQSQSLRGSILILGPLLARFGYGGIPKPGGDKIGRRRLD
;
A
#
# COMPACT_ATOMS: atom_id res chain seq x y z
N MET A 1 27.63 2.05 1.85
CA MET A 1 26.74 1.62 2.97
C MET A 1 26.40 2.83 3.80
N GLU A 2 25.13 3.11 3.94
CA GLU A 2 24.68 4.20 4.82
C GLU A 2 24.77 3.74 6.28
N SER A 3 25.21 4.60 7.17
CA SER A 3 25.33 4.31 8.59
C SER A 3 24.89 5.51 9.43
N PHE A 4 24.33 5.23 10.60
CA PHE A 4 24.02 6.25 11.59
C PHE A 4 25.09 6.26 12.66
N LYS A 5 25.64 7.44 12.98
CA LYS A 5 26.45 7.63 14.17
C LYS A 5 25.58 8.30 15.24
N ILE A 6 25.41 7.60 16.36
CA ILE A 6 24.57 8.08 17.46
C ILE A 6 25.46 8.44 18.63
N GLU A 7 25.33 9.66 19.14
CA GLU A 7 26.01 10.16 20.34
C GLU A 7 24.95 10.41 21.42
N GLY A 8 25.02 9.69 22.53
CA GLY A 8 24.09 9.80 23.64
C GLY A 8 24.58 10.74 24.72
N GLY A 9 23.83 10.83 25.83
CA GLY A 9 24.19 11.63 27.00
C GLY A 9 23.78 13.09 26.98
N HIS A 10 23.02 13.50 25.94
CA HIS A 10 22.49 14.85 25.81
C HIS A 10 20.98 14.89 26.04
N PRO A 11 20.44 15.84 26.82
CA PRO A 11 18.99 16.05 26.92
C PRO A 11 18.43 16.50 25.57
N LEU A 12 17.29 15.95 25.18
CA LEU A 12 16.60 16.32 23.94
C LEU A 12 15.48 17.30 24.23
N HIS A 13 15.35 18.30 23.35
CA HIS A 13 14.27 19.31 23.37
C HIS A 13 13.72 19.45 21.95
N GLY A 14 12.39 19.53 21.82
CA GLY A 14 11.73 19.70 20.53
C GLY A 14 10.39 18.98 20.46
N GLU A 15 9.75 19.11 19.32
CA GLU A 15 8.46 18.49 18.99
C GLU A 15 8.61 17.57 17.80
N ILE A 16 7.93 16.44 17.82
CA ILE A 16 7.81 15.52 16.70
C ILE A 16 6.33 15.31 16.40
N THR A 17 5.96 15.57 15.15
CA THR A 17 4.63 15.20 14.64
C THR A 17 4.77 13.87 13.91
N PRO A 18 4.15 12.78 14.40
CA PRO A 18 4.21 11.48 13.74
C PRO A 18 3.44 11.51 12.42
N GLN A 19 3.92 10.75 11.43
CA GLN A 19 3.15 10.46 10.22
C GLN A 19 2.02 9.48 10.52
N GLY A 20 1.09 9.31 9.55
CA GLY A 20 0.08 8.27 9.62
C GLY A 20 0.68 6.86 9.75
N ALA A 21 -0.08 5.95 10.35
CA ALA A 21 0.38 4.59 10.61
C ALA A 21 0.48 3.78 9.31
N LYS A 22 1.64 3.13 9.06
CA LYS A 22 1.87 2.30 7.87
C LYS A 22 0.83 1.20 7.70
N ASN A 23 0.60 0.43 8.75
CA ASN A 23 -0.27 -0.74 8.67
C ASN A 23 -1.75 -0.36 8.47
N GLU A 24 -2.18 0.73 9.05
CA GLU A 24 -3.50 1.29 8.79
C GLU A 24 -3.63 1.79 7.34
N ALA A 25 -2.66 2.55 6.87
CA ALA A 25 -2.63 3.07 5.50
C ALA A 25 -2.73 1.94 4.45
N LEU A 26 -2.00 0.84 4.63
CA LEU A 26 -2.04 -0.30 3.71
C LEU A 26 -3.43 -0.96 3.66
N GLN A 27 -4.13 -1.04 4.79
CA GLN A 27 -5.48 -1.60 4.85
C GLN A 27 -6.51 -0.65 4.23
N VAL A 28 -6.48 0.63 4.60
CA VAL A 28 -7.41 1.64 4.09
C VAL A 28 -7.26 1.83 2.57
N LEU A 29 -6.04 1.80 2.04
CA LEU A 29 -5.80 1.84 0.61
C LEU A 29 -6.45 0.68 -0.14
N CYS A 30 -6.44 -0.52 0.43
CA CYS A 30 -7.09 -1.67 -0.19
C CYS A 30 -8.61 -1.56 -0.20
N LEU A 31 -9.21 -0.86 0.77
CA LEU A 31 -10.66 -0.66 0.85
C LEU A 31 -11.21 0.18 -0.32
N VAL A 32 -10.39 1.00 -0.99
CA VAL A 32 -10.85 1.77 -2.16
C VAL A 32 -11.32 0.87 -3.30
N LEU A 33 -10.88 -0.38 -3.35
CA LEU A 33 -11.33 -1.36 -4.33
C LEU A 33 -12.76 -1.85 -4.10
N LEU A 34 -13.35 -1.62 -2.92
CA LEU A 34 -14.72 -2.07 -2.59
C LEU A 34 -15.82 -1.23 -3.23
N THR A 35 -15.51 -0.04 -3.72
CA THR A 35 -16.50 0.88 -4.31
C THR A 35 -15.98 1.46 -5.62
N ASP A 36 -16.89 1.89 -6.49
CA ASP A 36 -16.61 2.67 -7.68
C ASP A 36 -16.68 4.19 -7.46
N GLU A 37 -17.11 4.59 -6.27
CA GLU A 37 -17.15 5.99 -5.87
C GLU A 37 -15.76 6.55 -5.58
N LYS A 38 -15.65 7.87 -5.63
CA LYS A 38 -14.43 8.58 -5.29
C LYS A 38 -14.21 8.59 -3.77
N VAL A 39 -13.06 8.09 -3.33
CA VAL A 39 -12.64 8.05 -1.94
C VAL A 39 -11.49 9.02 -1.73
N THR A 40 -11.54 9.85 -0.71
CA THR A 40 -10.44 10.72 -0.32
C THR A 40 -9.81 10.22 0.97
N ILE A 41 -8.48 10.07 0.97
CA ILE A 41 -7.71 9.63 2.13
C ILE A 41 -6.69 10.72 2.45
N HIS A 42 -6.64 11.10 3.72
CA HIS A 42 -5.69 12.07 4.26
C HIS A 42 -4.67 11.40 5.18
N ASN A 43 -3.57 12.09 5.40
CA ASN A 43 -2.50 11.67 6.32
C ASN A 43 -1.87 10.31 5.96
N LEU A 44 -1.78 9.98 4.68
CA LEU A 44 -1.00 8.83 4.23
C LEU A 44 0.48 9.09 4.46
N PRO A 45 1.22 8.19 5.11
CA PRO A 45 2.65 8.37 5.32
C PRO A 45 3.41 8.22 4.00
N ASP A 46 4.42 9.09 3.81
CA ASP A 46 5.31 9.02 2.64
C ASP A 46 6.44 8.02 2.91
N ILE A 47 6.12 6.75 2.74
CA ILE A 47 7.04 5.64 2.94
C ILE A 47 6.97 4.65 1.78
N LEU A 48 8.03 3.89 1.58
CA LEU A 48 8.20 3.01 0.43
C LEU A 48 7.04 2.03 0.23
N ASP A 49 6.59 1.35 1.28
CA ASP A 49 5.52 0.35 1.18
C ASP A 49 4.17 0.96 0.77
N VAL A 50 3.84 2.14 1.29
CA VAL A 50 2.62 2.87 0.93
C VAL A 50 2.69 3.33 -0.53
N ASN A 51 3.83 3.89 -0.95
CA ASN A 51 4.03 4.33 -2.33
C ASN A 51 3.97 3.17 -3.33
N LYS A 52 4.54 2.02 -2.97
CA LYS A 52 4.44 0.79 -3.79
C LYS A 52 2.99 0.30 -3.93
N LEU A 53 2.21 0.35 -2.86
CA LEU A 53 0.80 -0.03 -2.93
C LEU A 53 -0.03 0.94 -3.77
N ILE A 54 0.21 2.25 -3.64
CA ILE A 54 -0.42 3.26 -4.49
C ILE A 54 -0.12 2.99 -5.97
N GLN A 55 1.13 2.71 -6.31
CA GLN A 55 1.52 2.38 -7.69
C GLN A 55 0.88 1.08 -8.17
N LEU A 56 0.77 0.06 -7.33
CA LEU A 56 0.08 -1.19 -7.67
C LEU A 56 -1.40 -0.96 -7.96
N LEU A 57 -2.08 -0.15 -7.14
CA LEU A 57 -3.48 0.24 -7.37
C LEU A 57 -3.66 1.04 -8.67
N GLU A 58 -2.76 1.96 -8.97
CA GLU A 58 -2.76 2.72 -10.22
C GLU A 58 -2.64 1.79 -11.44
N ASN A 59 -1.70 0.85 -11.40
CA ASN A 59 -1.52 -0.12 -12.47
C ASN A 59 -2.71 -1.09 -12.61
N LEU A 60 -3.44 -1.35 -11.53
CA LEU A 60 -4.67 -2.13 -11.53
C LEU A 60 -5.86 -1.37 -12.15
N GLY A 61 -5.73 -0.05 -12.36
CA GLY A 61 -6.73 0.78 -13.00
C GLY A 61 -7.40 1.79 -12.07
N VAL A 62 -7.00 1.88 -10.81
CA VAL A 62 -7.51 2.91 -9.89
C VAL A 62 -7.04 4.29 -10.37
N LYS A 63 -7.96 5.21 -10.54
CA LYS A 63 -7.66 6.61 -10.84
C LYS A 63 -7.20 7.30 -9.57
N ILE A 64 -6.00 7.86 -9.58
CA ILE A 64 -5.36 8.44 -8.41
C ILE A 64 -4.98 9.88 -8.68
N GLN A 65 -5.36 10.79 -7.78
CA GLN A 65 -4.97 12.19 -7.83
C GLN A 65 -4.41 12.62 -6.47
N LYS A 66 -3.18 13.10 -6.49
CA LYS A 66 -2.56 13.72 -5.31
C LYS A 66 -3.11 15.13 -5.13
N LEU A 67 -3.70 15.41 -3.97
CA LEU A 67 -4.23 16.71 -3.62
C LEU A 67 -3.20 17.59 -2.89
N ALA A 68 -2.47 16.97 -1.95
CA ALA A 68 -1.44 17.59 -1.14
C ALA A 68 -0.53 16.49 -0.58
N LYS A 69 0.48 16.86 0.21
CA LYS A 69 1.33 15.88 0.91
C LYS A 69 0.46 14.97 1.79
N GLY A 70 0.51 13.66 1.53
CA GLY A 70 -0.25 12.66 2.27
C GLY A 70 -1.77 12.65 2.00
N SER A 71 -2.27 13.45 1.06
CA SER A 71 -3.69 13.52 0.71
C SER A 71 -3.93 13.17 -0.74
N TYR A 72 -4.79 12.18 -0.99
CA TYR A 72 -5.07 11.65 -2.32
C TYR A 72 -6.56 11.35 -2.49
N THR A 73 -7.03 11.44 -3.72
CA THR A 73 -8.30 10.83 -4.13
C THR A 73 -8.04 9.57 -4.93
N PHE A 74 -8.90 8.59 -4.74
CA PHE A 74 -8.88 7.29 -5.41
C PHE A 74 -10.26 7.01 -5.98
N GLN A 75 -10.31 6.46 -7.17
CA GLN A 75 -11.56 5.98 -7.77
C GLN A 75 -11.32 4.68 -8.53
N ALA A 76 -11.96 3.60 -8.08
CA ALA A 76 -11.84 2.26 -8.64
C ALA A 76 -13.07 1.91 -9.49
N ASP A 77 -13.42 2.76 -10.46
CA ASP A 77 -14.57 2.61 -11.34
C ASP A 77 -14.31 1.73 -12.58
N ASP A 78 -13.04 1.52 -12.93
CA ASP A 78 -12.63 0.73 -14.10
C ASP A 78 -11.38 -0.10 -13.78
N ILE A 79 -11.57 -1.21 -13.08
CA ILE A 79 -10.49 -2.10 -12.66
C ILE A 79 -10.14 -3.09 -13.77
N ASN A 80 -8.87 -3.14 -14.14
CA ASN A 80 -8.33 -4.09 -15.09
C ASN A 80 -7.98 -5.41 -14.41
N MET A 81 -8.94 -6.34 -14.36
CA MET A 81 -8.75 -7.65 -13.73
C MET A 81 -7.72 -8.53 -14.47
N ASP A 82 -7.51 -8.31 -15.77
CA ASP A 82 -6.49 -9.05 -16.55
C ASP A 82 -5.06 -8.74 -16.09
N TYR A 83 -4.86 -7.55 -15.50
CA TYR A 83 -3.58 -7.15 -14.93
C TYR A 83 -3.09 -8.11 -13.83
N LEU A 84 -4.01 -8.75 -13.09
CA LEU A 84 -3.68 -9.72 -12.04
C LEU A 84 -2.92 -10.95 -12.56
N SER A 85 -3.02 -11.23 -13.86
CA SER A 85 -2.32 -12.35 -14.52
C SER A 85 -1.00 -11.91 -15.19
N SER A 86 -0.63 -10.63 -15.09
CA SER A 86 0.55 -10.09 -15.75
C SER A 86 1.85 -10.39 -14.96
N PRO A 87 2.99 -10.53 -15.66
CA PRO A 87 4.30 -10.64 -15.02
C PRO A 87 4.66 -9.41 -14.17
N GLU A 88 4.20 -8.24 -14.58
CA GLU A 88 4.41 -6.97 -13.87
C GLU A 88 3.73 -6.99 -12.51
N PHE A 89 2.49 -7.45 -12.45
CA PHE A 89 1.75 -7.62 -11.20
C PHE A 89 2.45 -8.62 -10.27
N ALA A 90 2.92 -9.75 -10.81
CA ALA A 90 3.65 -10.74 -10.04
C ALA A 90 4.91 -10.13 -9.40
N LYS A 91 5.67 -9.35 -10.16
CA LYS A 91 6.87 -8.66 -9.68
C LYS A 91 6.55 -7.62 -8.60
N GLN A 92 5.53 -6.80 -8.80
CA GLN A 92 5.09 -5.80 -7.83
C GLN A 92 4.63 -6.44 -6.52
N SER A 93 3.79 -7.47 -6.61
CA SER A 93 3.26 -8.19 -5.44
C SER A 93 4.36 -8.87 -4.62
N GLN A 94 5.40 -9.40 -5.29
CA GLN A 94 6.56 -9.99 -4.61
C GLN A 94 7.41 -8.96 -3.89
N SER A 95 7.38 -7.70 -4.29
CA SER A 95 8.14 -6.62 -3.64
C SER A 95 7.43 -6.01 -2.43
N LEU A 96 6.17 -6.37 -2.18
CA LEU A 96 5.33 -5.78 -1.14
C LEU A 96 4.48 -6.87 -0.46
N ARG A 97 4.76 -7.16 0.83
CA ARG A 97 3.95 -8.13 1.57
C ARG A 97 2.49 -7.70 1.71
N GLY A 98 2.24 -6.40 1.86
CA GLY A 98 0.89 -5.84 1.97
C GLY A 98 0.02 -6.03 0.73
N SER A 99 0.57 -6.46 -0.40
CA SER A 99 -0.18 -6.74 -1.62
C SER A 99 -1.28 -7.79 -1.43
N ILE A 100 -1.12 -8.70 -0.46
CA ILE A 100 -2.15 -9.70 -0.14
C ILE A 100 -3.48 -9.07 0.29
N LEU A 101 -3.44 -7.87 0.86
CA LEU A 101 -4.63 -7.18 1.37
C LEU A 101 -5.64 -6.81 0.27
N ILE A 102 -5.22 -6.74 -1.00
CA ILE A 102 -6.14 -6.47 -2.13
C ILE A 102 -7.06 -7.65 -2.42
N LEU A 103 -6.70 -8.86 -2.01
CA LEU A 103 -7.45 -10.08 -2.35
C LEU A 103 -8.87 -10.04 -1.81
N GLY A 104 -9.06 -9.65 -0.56
CA GLY A 104 -10.38 -9.55 0.07
C GLY A 104 -11.34 -8.64 -0.69
N PRO A 105 -10.99 -7.37 -0.92
CA PRO A 105 -11.79 -6.45 -1.71
C PRO A 105 -12.09 -6.92 -3.14
N LEU A 106 -11.12 -7.51 -3.84
CA LEU A 106 -11.33 -8.03 -5.19
C LEU A 106 -12.33 -9.18 -5.21
N LEU A 107 -12.22 -10.13 -4.27
CA LEU A 107 -13.18 -11.23 -4.14
C LEU A 107 -14.57 -10.73 -3.77
N ALA A 108 -14.67 -9.79 -2.84
CA ALA A 108 -15.94 -9.25 -2.39
C ALA A 108 -16.70 -8.51 -3.51
N ARG A 109 -16.00 -7.72 -4.32
CA ARG A 109 -16.62 -6.91 -5.36
C ARG A 109 -16.76 -7.61 -6.71
N PHE A 110 -15.74 -8.37 -7.12
CA PHE A 110 -15.69 -8.98 -8.46
C PHE A 110 -15.89 -10.48 -8.46
N GLY A 111 -15.96 -11.12 -7.29
CA GLY A 111 -16.09 -12.57 -7.15
C GLY A 111 -14.86 -13.37 -7.59
N TYR A 112 -13.80 -12.68 -7.96
CA TYR A 112 -12.54 -13.25 -8.44
C TYR A 112 -11.36 -12.43 -7.92
N GLY A 113 -10.25 -13.10 -7.65
CA GLY A 113 -9.00 -12.47 -7.29
C GLY A 113 -7.91 -13.52 -7.18
N GLY A 114 -6.70 -13.13 -7.50
CA GLY A 114 -5.52 -13.97 -7.37
C GLY A 114 -4.30 -13.11 -7.14
N ILE A 115 -3.44 -13.54 -6.23
CA ILE A 115 -2.15 -12.92 -6.03
C ILE A 115 -1.07 -14.00 -6.01
N PRO A 116 0.11 -13.73 -6.56
CA PRO A 116 1.26 -14.59 -6.35
C PRO A 116 1.69 -14.53 -4.89
N LYS A 117 2.49 -15.50 -4.46
CA LYS A 117 3.04 -15.51 -3.10
C LYS A 117 3.72 -14.15 -2.80
N PRO A 118 3.23 -13.37 -1.81
CA PRO A 118 3.77 -12.06 -1.53
C PRO A 118 5.19 -12.16 -0.97
N GLY A 119 6.02 -11.21 -1.35
CA GLY A 119 7.38 -11.03 -0.82
C GLY A 119 7.41 -10.07 0.37
N GLY A 120 8.43 -9.26 0.43
CA GLY A 120 8.64 -8.22 1.46
C GLY A 120 9.71 -8.62 2.48
N ASP A 121 9.69 -7.98 3.65
CA ASP A 121 10.72 -8.11 4.67
C ASP A 121 10.94 -9.55 5.15
N LYS A 122 12.19 -9.97 5.20
CA LYS A 122 12.60 -11.29 5.70
C LYS A 122 12.66 -11.29 7.24
N ILE A 123 11.52 -11.20 7.91
CA ILE A 123 11.42 -11.19 9.38
C ILE A 123 11.06 -12.60 9.92
N GLY A 124 11.60 -13.65 9.33
CA GLY A 124 11.28 -15.01 9.71
C GLY A 124 10.02 -15.57 9.00
N ARG A 125 9.65 -16.78 9.39
CA ARG A 125 8.53 -17.51 8.77
C ARG A 125 7.20 -16.97 9.25
N ARG A 126 6.42 -16.37 8.32
CA ARG A 126 5.05 -15.91 8.59
C ARG A 126 4.10 -16.73 7.75
N ARG A 127 3.21 -17.43 8.41
CA ARG A 127 2.12 -18.17 7.76
C ARG A 127 1.01 -17.20 7.31
N LEU A 128 0.31 -17.57 6.25
CA LEU A 128 -0.86 -16.87 5.71
C LEU A 128 -2.13 -17.73 5.79
N ASP A 129 -1.98 -18.92 6.35
CA ASP A 129 -3.02 -19.93 6.60
C ASP A 129 -3.59 -19.83 8.02
#